data_673fd99e682181bbff55c82d9b765aee
#
_entry.id   673fd99e682181bbff55c82d9b765aee
#
_cell.length_a   1.000
_cell.length_b   1.000
_cell.length_c   1.000
_cell.angle_alpha   90.00
_cell.angle_beta   90.00
_cell.angle_gamma   90.00
#
_symmetry.space_group_name_H-M   'P 1'
#
loop_
_entity.id
_entity.type
_entity.pdbx_description
1 polymer ?
#
loop_
_entity_poly.entity_id
_entity_poly.type
_entity_poly.pdbx_seq_one_letter_code
_entity_poly.pdbx_strand_id
1 'polypeptide(L)' 'MNREEKLEIIADILEVEPDELEEDMVLDDFETWDSVAVLSVIAMMDEKFGKYPHASEIRQYIKVVDLMNGME' A
#
# COMPACT_ATOMS: atom_id res chain seq x y z
N MET A 1 12.84 4.70 5.22
CA MET A 1 12.52 3.37 4.66
C MET A 1 12.84 3.38 3.17
N ASN A 2 13.49 2.34 2.67
CA ASN A 2 13.86 2.29 1.26
C ASN A 2 12.76 1.67 0.39
N ARG A 3 12.97 1.69 -0.94
CA ARG A 3 12.01 1.18 -1.90
C ARG A 3 11.66 -0.29 -1.67
N GLU A 4 12.66 -1.12 -1.43
CA GLU A 4 12.45 -2.55 -1.25
C GLU A 4 11.61 -2.86 -0.01
N GLU A 5 11.87 -2.16 1.07
CA GLU A 5 11.09 -2.32 2.30
C GLU A 5 9.64 -1.90 2.11
N LYS A 6 9.41 -0.81 1.38
CA LYS A 6 8.06 -0.35 1.06
C LYS A 6 7.30 -1.39 0.23
N LEU A 7 7.97 -1.96 -0.77
CA LEU A 7 7.38 -3.00 -1.62
C LEU A 7 7.05 -4.26 -0.82
N GLU A 8 7.91 -4.65 0.11
CA GLU A 8 7.67 -5.81 0.97
C GLU A 8 6.42 -5.61 1.83
N ILE A 9 6.26 -4.42 2.39
CA ILE A 9 5.10 -4.11 3.23
C ILE A 9 3.82 -4.13 2.38
N ILE A 10 3.86 -3.52 1.21
CA ILE A 10 2.69 -3.49 0.31
C ILE A 10 2.36 -4.90 -0.17
N ALA A 11 3.37 -5.69 -0.53
CA ALA A 11 3.17 -7.06 -0.98
C ALA A 11 2.49 -7.89 0.11
N ASP A 12 2.87 -7.71 1.36
CA ASP A 12 2.25 -8.40 2.49
C ASP A 12 0.77 -8.03 2.61
N ILE A 13 0.45 -6.74 2.48
CA ILE A 13 -0.94 -6.27 2.53
C ILE A 13 -1.76 -6.85 1.37
N LEU A 14 -1.17 -6.90 0.17
CA LEU A 14 -1.84 -7.40 -1.02
C LEU A 14 -1.79 -8.93 -1.15
N GLU A 15 -1.10 -9.60 -0.22
CA GLU A 15 -0.96 -11.06 -0.20
C GLU A 15 -0.30 -11.60 -1.47
N VAL A 16 0.72 -10.91 -1.95
CA VAL A 16 1.54 -11.32 -3.10
C VAL A 16 3.00 -11.37 -2.69
N GLU A 17 3.83 -12.02 -3.50
CA GLU A 17 5.26 -12.04 -3.26
C GLU A 17 5.88 -10.70 -3.65
N PRO A 18 6.85 -10.20 -2.87
CA PRO A 18 7.48 -8.90 -3.18
C PRO A 18 8.08 -8.81 -4.58
N ASP A 19 8.61 -9.91 -5.10
CA ASP A 19 9.21 -9.95 -6.44
C ASP A 19 8.19 -9.93 -7.56
N GLU A 20 6.91 -10.13 -7.24
CA GLU A 20 5.82 -10.02 -8.21
C GLU A 20 5.25 -8.59 -8.28
N LEU A 21 5.65 -7.73 -7.35
CA LEU A 21 5.08 -6.40 -7.23
C LEU A 21 5.97 -5.34 -7.89
N GLU A 22 5.38 -4.52 -8.74
CA GLU A 22 6.08 -3.42 -9.41
C GLU A 22 5.37 -2.10 -9.15
N GLU A 23 6.10 -1.01 -9.21
CA GLU A 23 5.61 0.32 -8.87
C GLU A 23 4.52 0.83 -9.81
N ASP A 24 4.54 0.41 -11.07
CA ASP A 24 3.58 0.86 -12.08
C ASP A 24 2.31 0.02 -12.14
N MET A 25 2.22 -1.01 -11.32
CA MET A 25 1.02 -1.84 -11.26
C MET A 25 -0.16 -1.06 -10.67
N VAL A 26 -1.34 -1.31 -11.21
CA VAL A 26 -2.57 -0.65 -10.77
C VAL A 26 -3.17 -1.40 -9.60
N LEU A 27 -3.44 -0.69 -8.51
CA LEU A 27 -3.97 -1.30 -7.29
C LEU A 27 -5.30 -2.01 -7.53
N ASP A 28 -6.18 -1.42 -8.34
CA ASP A 28 -7.49 -2.02 -8.63
C ASP A 28 -7.42 -3.34 -9.38
N ASP A 29 -6.28 -3.66 -9.98
CA ASP A 29 -6.08 -4.94 -10.65
C ASP A 29 -5.87 -6.11 -9.66
N PHE A 30 -5.63 -5.79 -8.39
CA PHE A 30 -5.48 -6.81 -7.36
C PHE A 30 -6.83 -7.08 -6.70
N GLU A 31 -7.25 -8.33 -6.69
CA GLU A 31 -8.50 -8.74 -6.02
C GLU A 31 -8.45 -8.45 -4.52
N THR A 32 -7.25 -8.46 -3.96
CA THR A 32 -7.03 -8.21 -2.55
C THR A 32 -7.09 -6.73 -2.18
N TRP A 33 -7.16 -5.83 -3.16
CA TRP A 33 -7.28 -4.40 -2.92
C TRP A 33 -8.76 -4.05 -2.66
N ASP A 34 -9.18 -4.28 -1.43
CA ASP A 34 -10.56 -4.08 -0.97
C ASP A 34 -10.57 -3.23 0.30
N SER A 35 -11.71 -3.14 0.96
CA SER A 35 -11.85 -2.36 2.19
C SER A 35 -10.93 -2.84 3.30
N VAL A 36 -10.68 -4.14 3.37
CA VAL A 36 -9.77 -4.71 4.37
C VAL A 36 -8.34 -4.27 4.11
N ALA A 37 -7.93 -4.28 2.84
CA ALA A 37 -6.59 -3.81 2.45
C ALA A 37 -6.42 -2.33 2.78
N VAL A 38 -7.44 -1.52 2.52
CA VAL A 38 -7.41 -0.08 2.85
C VAL A 38 -7.22 0.11 4.36
N LEU A 39 -7.95 -0.63 5.17
CA LEU A 39 -7.80 -0.57 6.62
C LEU A 39 -6.41 -1.02 7.07
N SER A 40 -5.86 -2.04 6.41
CA SER A 40 -4.50 -2.52 6.68
C SER A 40 -3.46 -1.44 6.38
N VAL A 41 -3.66 -0.69 5.28
CA VAL A 41 -2.77 0.41 4.94
C VAL A 41 -2.83 1.51 6.02
N ILE A 42 -4.03 1.86 6.47
CA ILE A 42 -4.19 2.87 7.50
C ILE A 42 -3.47 2.44 8.79
N ALA A 43 -3.67 1.20 9.21
CA ALA A 43 -3.02 0.66 10.39
C ALA A 43 -1.49 0.66 10.24
N MET A 44 -1.00 0.30 9.08
CA MET A 44 0.43 0.29 8.79
C MET A 44 1.01 1.71 8.83
N MET A 45 0.31 2.69 8.25
CA MET A 45 0.73 4.08 8.27
C MET A 45 0.85 4.62 9.69
N ASP A 46 -0.11 4.27 10.54
CA ASP A 46 -0.07 4.66 11.94
C ASP A 46 1.11 4.01 12.66
N GLU A 47 1.24 2.71 12.51
CA GLU A 47 2.24 1.94 13.23
C GLU A 47 3.68 2.28 12.82
N LYS A 48 3.92 2.47 11.54
CA LYS A 48 5.27 2.64 11.00
C LYS A 48 5.66 4.10 10.75
N PHE A 49 4.70 4.96 10.50
CA PHE A 49 4.98 6.36 10.12
C PHE A 49 4.28 7.39 11.02
N GLY A 50 3.47 6.95 11.96
CA GLY A 50 2.73 7.84 12.84
C GLY A 50 1.72 8.72 12.11
N LYS A 51 1.15 8.22 11.01
CA LYS A 51 0.18 8.94 10.18
C LYS A 51 -1.19 8.31 10.30
N TYR A 52 -2.23 9.14 10.15
CA TYR A 52 -3.62 8.68 10.16
C TYR A 52 -4.35 9.16 8.92
N PRO A 53 -4.03 8.62 7.74
CA PRO A 53 -4.76 9.01 6.54
C PRO A 53 -6.20 8.53 6.60
N HIS A 54 -7.10 9.27 5.96
CA HIS A 54 -8.48 8.84 5.82
C HIS A 54 -8.59 7.77 4.73
N ALA A 55 -9.56 6.87 4.86
CA ALA A 55 -9.78 5.84 3.86
C ALA A 55 -9.99 6.44 2.47
N SER A 56 -10.65 7.59 2.37
CA SER A 56 -10.87 8.27 1.10
C SER A 56 -9.58 8.69 0.43
N GLU A 57 -8.55 9.04 1.21
CA GLU A 57 -7.23 9.39 0.66
C GLU A 57 -6.55 8.15 0.07
N ILE A 58 -6.61 7.03 0.79
CA ILE A 58 -6.02 5.77 0.34
C ILE A 58 -6.69 5.29 -0.94
N ARG A 59 -8.01 5.45 -1.03
CA ARG A 59 -8.77 5.01 -2.20
C ARG A 59 -8.52 5.85 -3.45
N GLN A 60 -7.91 7.02 -3.31
CA GLN A 60 -7.51 7.84 -4.45
C GLN A 60 -6.22 7.37 -5.09
N TYR A 61 -5.46 6.54 -4.42
CA TYR A 61 -4.25 5.97 -4.98
C TYR A 61 -4.61 5.01 -6.12
N ILE A 62 -3.93 5.16 -7.24
CA ILE A 62 -4.20 4.37 -8.45
C ILE A 62 -3.17 3.28 -8.63
N LYS A 63 -1.90 3.64 -8.49
CA LYS A 63 -0.78 2.73 -8.70
C LYS A 63 -0.05 2.43 -7.39
N VAL A 64 0.72 1.35 -7.39
CA VAL A 64 1.55 0.97 -6.25
C VAL A 64 2.48 2.12 -5.82
N VAL A 65 3.06 2.82 -6.80
CA VAL A 65 3.97 3.94 -6.51
C VAL A 65 3.26 5.08 -5.75
N ASP A 66 1.97 5.29 -6.00
CA ASP A 66 1.21 6.31 -5.27
C ASP A 66 1.16 5.98 -3.79
N LEU A 67 0.94 4.71 -3.49
CA LEU A 67 0.92 4.21 -2.12
C LEU A 67 2.30 4.35 -1.48
N MET A 68 3.35 4.00 -2.22
CA MET A 68 4.73 4.14 -1.73
C MET A 68 5.07 5.59 -1.39
N ASN A 69 4.62 6.53 -2.21
CA ASN A 69 4.86 7.96 -1.98
C ASN A 69 4.17 8.44 -0.70
N GLY A 70 3.08 7.82 -0.32
CA GLY A 70 2.39 8.10 0.94
C GLY A 70 3.11 7.56 2.17
N MET A 71 4.05 6.66 1.97
CA MET A 71 4.80 5.99 3.05
C MET A 71 6.08 6.76 3.40
N GLU A 72 5.93 8.01 3.81
CA GLU A 72 7.06 8.87 4.16
C GLU A 72 6.82 9.71 5.40
#